data_f3d4af304c4892903ff2718a733a0bcf
#
_entry.id   f3d4af304c4892903ff2718a733a0bcf
#
_cell.length_a   1.000
_cell.length_b   1.000
_cell.length_c   1.000
_cell.angle_alpha   90.00
_cell.angle_beta   90.00
_cell.angle_gamma   90.00
#
_symmetry.space_group_name_H-M   'P 1'
#
loop_
_entity.id
_entity.type
_entity.pdbx_description
1 polymer ?
#
loop_
_entity_poly.entity_id
_entity_poly.type
_entity_poly.pdbx_seq_one_letter_code
_entity_poly.pdbx_strand_id
1 'polypeptide(L)'
;MTSTALTITSDAHAERVTVHLAGEVDISNADLLRNTLLQHLRNGHTTVTVDMTGLTFIDCAGLSALMRARNDAHDHGGSIHLDGVVQHSVVRIMHLTGIRRAFPPPGAETIRY
;
A
#
# COMPACT_ATOMS: atom_id res chain seq x y z
N MET A 1 9.67 26.16 -0.94
CA MET A 1 8.74 25.07 -1.26
C MET A 1 8.89 23.95 -0.24
N THR A 2 7.78 23.46 0.17
CA THR A 2 7.78 22.37 1.13
C THR A 2 7.85 21.05 0.39
N SER A 3 8.85 20.23 0.67
CA SER A 3 8.87 18.89 0.14
C SER A 3 7.89 18.03 0.92
N THR A 4 7.18 17.18 0.21
CA THR A 4 6.28 16.23 0.83
C THR A 4 7.10 15.18 1.56
N ALA A 5 6.84 15.00 2.83
CA ALA A 5 7.52 14.01 3.62
C ALA A 5 6.70 12.73 3.66
N LEU A 6 7.36 11.64 3.37
CA LEU A 6 6.78 10.30 3.52
C LEU A 6 7.74 9.47 4.36
N THR A 7 7.24 8.92 5.44
CA THR A 7 7.99 7.97 6.26
C THR A 7 7.43 6.57 6.00
N ILE A 8 8.32 5.64 5.72
CA ILE A 8 7.97 4.24 5.50
C ILE A 8 8.75 3.39 6.47
N THR A 9 8.06 2.64 7.30
CA THR A 9 8.68 1.66 8.21
C THR A 9 8.03 0.31 7.98
N SER A 10 8.71 -0.76 8.39
CA SER A 10 8.22 -2.11 8.12
C SER A 10 8.44 -3.01 9.32
N ASP A 11 7.46 -3.88 9.55
CA ASP A 11 7.54 -4.95 10.54
C ASP A 11 7.32 -6.27 9.83
N ALA A 12 8.36 -7.10 9.77
CA ALA A 12 8.28 -8.40 9.10
C ALA A 12 8.12 -9.53 10.11
N HIS A 13 7.28 -10.50 9.77
CA HIS A 13 7.06 -11.68 10.57
C HIS A 13 6.80 -12.87 9.65
N ALA A 14 7.78 -13.74 9.50
CA ALA A 14 7.77 -14.85 8.56
C ALA A 14 7.53 -14.33 7.12
N GLU A 15 6.55 -14.90 6.41
CA GLU A 15 6.25 -14.45 5.05
C GLU A 15 5.37 -13.20 4.99
N ARG A 16 5.01 -12.63 6.14
CA ARG A 16 4.15 -11.44 6.22
C ARG A 16 4.98 -10.21 6.55
N VAL A 17 4.61 -9.08 5.98
CA VAL A 17 5.20 -7.80 6.34
C VAL A 17 4.11 -6.75 6.39
N THR A 18 4.18 -5.88 7.39
CA THR A 18 3.32 -4.70 7.47
C THR A 18 4.19 -3.48 7.21
N VAL A 19 3.80 -2.71 6.20
CA VAL A 19 4.49 -1.50 5.81
C VAL A 19 3.67 -0.31 6.27
N HIS A 20 4.22 0.47 7.18
CA HIS A 20 3.53 1.61 7.79
C HIS A 20 3.90 2.88 7.03
N LEU A 21 2.88 3.58 6.53
CA LEU A 21 3.06 4.86 5.84
C LEU A 21 2.64 6.00 6.76
N ALA A 22 3.43 7.06 6.79
CA ALA A 22 3.06 8.29 7.49
C ALA A 22 3.45 9.48 6.63
N GLY A 23 2.55 10.43 6.51
CA GLY A 23 2.76 11.63 5.72
C GLY A 23 1.93 11.66 4.45
N GLU A 24 2.57 11.98 3.35
CA GLU A 24 1.88 12.22 2.07
C GLU A 24 2.55 11.46 0.94
N VAL A 25 1.73 10.91 0.04
CA VAL A 25 2.23 10.27 -1.18
C VAL A 25 1.79 11.10 -2.37
N ASP A 26 2.76 11.54 -3.15
CA ASP A 26 2.53 12.27 -4.39
C ASP A 26 3.54 11.82 -5.44
N ILE A 27 3.59 12.52 -6.57
CA ILE A 27 4.46 12.13 -7.67
C ILE A 27 5.95 12.11 -7.28
N SER A 28 6.35 12.90 -6.28
CA SER A 28 7.75 12.98 -5.87
C SER A 28 8.24 11.71 -5.15
N ASN A 29 7.34 10.95 -4.55
CA ASN A 29 7.71 9.77 -3.76
C ASN A 29 6.90 8.51 -4.09
N ALA A 30 6.02 8.57 -5.07
CA ALA A 30 5.19 7.43 -5.46
C ALA A 30 6.04 6.22 -5.89
N ASP A 31 7.13 6.46 -6.62
CA ASP A 31 8.02 5.37 -7.05
C ASP A 31 8.75 4.76 -5.85
N LEU A 32 9.11 5.57 -4.87
CA LEU A 32 9.71 5.05 -3.63
C LEU A 32 8.75 4.08 -2.95
N LEU A 33 7.48 4.44 -2.87
CA LEU A 33 6.47 3.56 -2.28
C LEU A 33 6.38 2.23 -3.03
N ARG A 34 6.21 2.28 -4.35
CA ARG A 34 6.13 1.07 -5.17
C ARG A 34 7.39 0.21 -5.01
N ASN A 35 8.56 0.83 -5.09
CA ASN A 35 9.82 0.09 -5.03
C ASN A 35 10.02 -0.56 -3.66
N THR A 36 9.60 0.10 -2.59
CA THR A 36 9.67 -0.47 -1.25
C THR A 36 8.80 -1.71 -1.14
N LEU A 37 7.57 -1.64 -1.63
CA LEU A 37 6.66 -2.79 -1.61
C LEU A 37 7.20 -3.94 -2.47
N LEU A 38 7.71 -3.62 -3.66
CA LEU A 38 8.30 -4.62 -4.55
C LEU A 38 9.51 -5.30 -3.91
N GLN A 39 10.32 -4.54 -3.18
CA GLN A 39 11.48 -5.10 -2.49
C GLN A 39 11.08 -6.16 -1.47
N HIS A 40 10.02 -5.91 -0.71
CA HIS A 40 9.50 -6.91 0.24
C HIS A 40 9.04 -8.17 -0.48
N LEU A 41 8.36 -8.01 -1.62
CA LEU A 41 7.93 -9.16 -2.41
C LEU A 41 9.13 -9.97 -2.92
N ARG A 42 10.17 -9.28 -3.37
CA ARG A 42 11.40 -9.93 -3.84
C ARG A 42 12.13 -10.65 -2.71
N ASN A 43 11.99 -10.17 -1.49
CA ASN A 43 12.60 -10.80 -0.32
C ASN A 43 11.81 -11.99 0.20
N GLY A 44 10.74 -12.38 -0.49
CA GLY A 44 9.98 -13.57 -0.15
C GLY A 44 8.76 -13.34 0.74
N HIS A 45 8.40 -12.09 1.00
CA HIS A 45 7.17 -11.79 1.74
C HIS A 45 5.98 -11.93 0.79
N THR A 46 5.14 -12.90 1.04
CA THR A 46 3.99 -13.17 0.16
C THR A 46 2.74 -12.39 0.54
N THR A 47 2.67 -11.93 1.79
CA THR A 47 1.54 -11.11 2.24
C THR A 47 2.07 -9.77 2.74
N VAL A 48 1.77 -8.72 1.99
CA VAL A 48 2.19 -7.36 2.32
C VAL A 48 0.95 -6.56 2.69
N THR A 49 0.92 -6.07 3.92
CA THR A 49 -0.16 -5.19 4.37
C THR A 49 0.39 -3.77 4.45
N VAL A 50 -0.28 -2.84 3.79
CA VAL A 50 0.09 -1.43 3.85
C VAL A 50 -0.80 -0.77 4.89
N ASP A 51 -0.19 -0.35 6.00
CA ASP A 51 -0.89 0.38 7.06
C ASP A 51 -0.90 1.86 6.69
N MET A 52 -2.09 2.36 6.42
CA MET A 52 -2.31 3.72 5.95
C MET A 52 -2.79 4.67 7.04
N THR A 53 -2.76 4.22 8.30
CA THR A 53 -3.28 5.02 9.41
C THR A 53 -2.63 6.40 9.49
N GLY A 54 -1.33 6.48 9.26
CA GLY A 54 -0.58 7.75 9.32
C GLY A 54 -0.56 8.53 8.02
N LEU A 55 -1.20 8.03 6.97
CA LEU A 55 -1.21 8.69 5.67
C LEU A 55 -2.29 9.77 5.64
N THR A 56 -1.90 11.02 5.40
CA THR A 56 -2.81 12.15 5.42
C THR A 56 -3.19 12.62 4.03
N PHE A 57 -2.44 12.20 3.01
CA PHE A 57 -2.72 12.60 1.63
C PHE A 57 -2.18 11.56 0.66
N ILE A 58 -2.94 11.32 -0.39
CA ILE A 58 -2.49 10.51 -1.52
C ILE A 58 -3.17 11.05 -2.78
N ASP A 59 -2.41 11.16 -3.87
CA ASP A 59 -2.95 11.61 -5.15
C ASP A 59 -2.97 10.46 -6.17
N CYS A 60 -3.27 10.78 -7.41
CA CYS A 60 -3.36 9.77 -8.47
C CYS A 60 -2.04 9.04 -8.70
N ALA A 61 -0.91 9.73 -8.52
CA ALA A 61 0.40 9.08 -8.65
C ALA A 61 0.60 8.02 -7.57
N GLY A 62 0.18 8.34 -6.34
CA GLY A 62 0.23 7.39 -5.23
C GLY A 62 -0.70 6.21 -5.44
N LEU A 63 -1.92 6.47 -5.88
CA LEU A 63 -2.87 5.39 -6.18
C LEU A 63 -2.35 4.48 -7.28
N SER A 64 -1.75 5.08 -8.31
CA SER A 64 -1.14 4.33 -9.40
C SER A 64 0.01 3.44 -8.90
N ALA A 65 0.83 3.97 -7.99
CA ALA A 65 1.92 3.20 -7.38
C ALA A 65 1.38 1.98 -6.62
N LEU A 66 0.29 2.15 -5.87
CA LEU A 66 -0.34 1.04 -5.15
C LEU A 66 -0.87 -0.01 -6.13
N MET A 67 -1.49 0.40 -7.23
CA MET A 67 -2.00 -0.54 -8.24
C MET A 67 -0.87 -1.30 -8.92
N ARG A 68 0.23 -0.62 -9.22
CA ARG A 68 1.40 -1.28 -9.81
C ARG A 68 2.02 -2.27 -8.83
N ALA A 69 2.08 -1.91 -7.55
CA ALA A 69 2.58 -2.82 -6.52
C ALA A 69 1.68 -4.05 -6.39
N ARG A 70 0.36 -3.87 -6.50
CA ARG A 70 -0.57 -4.99 -6.52
C ARG A 70 -0.28 -5.94 -7.68
N ASN A 71 -0.01 -5.40 -8.85
CA ASN A 71 0.34 -6.22 -10.01
C ASN A 71 1.68 -6.92 -9.81
N ASP A 72 2.67 -6.23 -9.22
CA ASP A 72 3.94 -6.82 -8.85
C ASP A 72 3.74 -8.01 -7.89
N ALA A 73 2.86 -7.85 -6.91
CA ALA A 73 2.56 -8.91 -5.96
C ALA A 73 1.96 -10.12 -6.67
N HIS A 74 1.02 -9.89 -7.55
CA HIS A 74 0.39 -10.96 -8.32
C HIS A 74 1.44 -11.74 -9.12
N ASP A 75 2.37 -11.04 -9.76
CA ASP A 75 3.43 -11.66 -10.54
C ASP A 75 4.40 -12.48 -9.69
N HIS A 76 4.53 -12.14 -8.41
CA HIS A 76 5.40 -12.84 -7.46
C HIS A 76 4.63 -13.88 -6.62
N GLY A 77 3.37 -14.14 -6.95
CA GLY A 77 2.58 -15.12 -6.20
C GLY A 77 2.16 -14.65 -4.83
N GLY A 78 2.16 -13.35 -4.60
CA GLY A 78 1.79 -12.76 -3.33
C GLY A 78 0.56 -11.87 -3.42
N SER A 79 0.31 -11.15 -2.34
CA SER A 79 -0.83 -10.23 -2.26
C SER A 79 -0.48 -8.98 -1.48
N ILE A 80 -1.15 -7.88 -1.82
CA ILE A 80 -1.06 -6.62 -1.09
C ILE A 80 -2.44 -6.26 -0.57
N HIS A 81 -2.49 -5.87 0.70
CA HIS A 81 -3.71 -5.46 1.38
C HIS A 81 -3.53 -4.06 1.93
N LEU A 82 -4.62 -3.29 1.98
CA LEU A 82 -4.62 -1.97 2.61
C LEU A 82 -5.38 -2.05 3.92
N ASP A 83 -4.82 -1.42 4.95
CA ASP A 83 -5.41 -1.37 6.28
C ASP A 83 -5.27 0.04 6.84
N GLY A 84 -6.16 0.40 7.76
CA GLY A 84 -6.04 1.69 8.43
C GLY A 84 -6.36 2.90 7.57
N VAL A 85 -7.20 2.77 6.55
CA VAL A 85 -7.63 3.91 5.74
C VAL A 85 -8.66 4.68 6.54
N VAL A 86 -8.19 5.65 7.32
CA VAL A 86 -9.02 6.38 8.29
C VAL A 86 -9.00 7.90 8.10
N GLN A 87 -7.95 8.44 7.48
CA GLN A 87 -7.88 9.88 7.22
C GLN A 87 -8.91 10.28 6.18
N HIS A 88 -9.67 11.32 6.47
CA HIS A 88 -10.81 11.70 5.64
C HIS A 88 -10.47 11.90 4.17
N SER A 89 -9.37 12.60 3.88
CA SER A 89 -8.95 12.87 2.50
C SER A 89 -8.59 11.59 1.76
N VAL A 90 -7.98 10.64 2.45
CA VAL A 90 -7.57 9.36 1.86
C VAL A 90 -8.80 8.48 1.65
N VAL A 91 -9.69 8.41 2.63
CA VAL A 91 -10.95 7.66 2.50
C VAL A 91 -11.72 8.17 1.29
N ARG A 92 -11.80 9.49 1.14
CA ARG A 92 -12.58 10.11 0.08
C ARG A 92 -12.04 9.74 -1.31
N ILE A 93 -10.73 9.88 -1.53
CA ILE A 93 -10.17 9.58 -2.86
C ILE A 93 -10.25 8.08 -3.15
N MET A 94 -10.07 7.24 -2.16
CA MET A 94 -10.22 5.81 -2.34
C MET A 94 -11.66 5.42 -2.69
N HIS A 95 -12.63 6.09 -2.06
CA HIS A 95 -14.03 5.86 -2.36
C HIS A 95 -14.38 6.34 -3.78
N LEU A 96 -13.96 7.55 -4.14
CA LEU A 96 -14.28 8.13 -5.45
C LEU A 96 -13.69 7.33 -6.60
N THR A 97 -12.53 6.74 -6.41
CA THR A 97 -11.85 5.95 -7.46
C THR A 97 -12.27 4.49 -7.45
N GLY A 98 -12.90 4.01 -6.37
CA GLY A 98 -13.24 2.60 -6.23
C GLY A 98 -12.04 1.68 -6.07
N ILE A 99 -10.86 2.22 -5.83
CA ILE A 99 -9.61 1.46 -5.82
C ILE A 99 -9.58 0.40 -4.72
N ARG A 100 -10.34 0.59 -3.64
CA ARG A 100 -10.37 -0.35 -2.53
C ARG A 100 -10.80 -1.76 -2.94
N ARG A 101 -11.55 -1.87 -4.01
CA ARG A 101 -11.99 -3.17 -4.51
C ARG A 101 -10.84 -4.04 -4.99
N ALA A 102 -9.73 -3.41 -5.38
CA ALA A 102 -8.53 -4.13 -5.82
C ALA A 102 -7.69 -4.62 -4.64
N PHE A 103 -8.00 -4.18 -3.41
CA PHE A 103 -7.23 -4.47 -2.22
C PHE A 103 -8.15 -5.04 -1.13
N PRO A 104 -8.37 -6.36 -1.13
CA PRO A 104 -9.23 -6.95 -0.10
C PRO A 104 -8.61 -6.75 1.28
N PRO A 105 -9.43 -6.75 2.35
CA PRO A 105 -8.90 -6.63 3.70
C PRO A 105 -7.98 -7.80 4.03
N PRO A 106 -7.04 -7.62 4.99
CA PRO A 106 -6.14 -8.70 5.39
C PRO A 106 -6.94 -9.94 5.80
N GLY A 107 -6.53 -11.10 5.29
CA GLY A 107 -7.18 -12.36 5.58
C GLY A 107 -8.33 -12.74 4.66
N ALA A 108 -8.83 -11.81 3.85
CA ALA A 108 -9.93 -12.10 2.94
C ALA A 108 -9.56 -13.14 1.89
N GLU A 109 -8.29 -13.20 1.52
CA GLU A 109 -7.80 -14.16 0.54
C GLU A 109 -7.89 -15.62 1.02
N THR A 110 -8.09 -15.85 2.31
CA THR A 110 -8.21 -17.21 2.85
C THR A 110 -9.62 -17.76 2.73
N ILE A 111 -10.58 -16.94 2.35
CA ILE A 111 -11.97 -17.36 2.22
C ILE A 111 -12.14 -18.06 0.88
N ARG A 112 -12.58 -19.30 0.94
CA ARG A 112 -12.83 -20.14 -0.25
C ARG A 112 -14.24 -20.71 -0.20
N TYR A 113 -14.86 -20.74 -1.34
CA TYR A 113 -16.19 -21.31 -1.49
C TYR A 113 -16.20 -22.33 -2.62
#